data_249daae1efdca2e938f2fb044e05f06a
#
_entry.id   249daae1efdca2e938f2fb044e05f06a
#
_cell.length_a   1.000
_cell.length_b   1.000
_cell.length_c   1.000
_cell.angle_alpha   90.00
_cell.angle_beta   90.00
_cell.angle_gamma   90.00
#
_symmetry.space_group_name_H-M   'P 1'
#
loop_
_entity.id
_entity.type
_entity.pdbx_description
1 polymer ?
#
loop_
_entity_poly.entity_id
_entity_poly.type
_entity_poly.pdbx_seq_one_letter_code
_entity_poly.pdbx_strand_id
1 'polypeptide(L)'
;MRKTYFLIAALSGVLCVNAVCSQSVEKKKLTIGQMFELAEQNNSSIKAHRLQQKQAYQEVKVAKNGYLPSINASLSFSYNGDGMIIDRDFGSYFKAEIPDFGNNFALEVSQIVYSGGATSANVRLSELKAQMTSLDAELNRQEIRFLIIGNYLELCKLENQLKVFDTNIAQTERILKDMHVRHNQGTALHNDITRYELLLQDLKYSKTTLQNNKQIINNQLTSTLGLSEATIIEPDTSDIKLLSDKSAEQWQKEAILSAIPIKLAAARIQINEQKKKLSYSYRLPKVALFATNNLIGPITMEIPAIDKNFNCFVAGIGITYNFDNLYKSGRQLSSDKLGIMKARQDMTTTEEEIKLAIQSALIKYQESYSLLQTKEKSLELASENYNIVYYRYANDLALITDLLDASSQKIDAELQVVIARINILFNYFKLHYISGTL
;
A
#
# COMPACT_ATOMS: atom_id res chain seq x y z
N MET A 1 12.01 57.47 43.08
CA MET A 1 10.70 58.11 42.83
C MET A 1 9.76 57.07 42.23
N ARG A 2 8.70 56.81 42.97
CA ARG A 2 7.55 55.96 42.63
C ARG A 2 6.84 56.51 41.42
N LYS A 3 6.34 55.64 40.52
CA LYS A 3 4.99 55.77 39.90
C LYS A 3 4.50 54.40 39.46
N THR A 4 3.54 53.93 40.22
CA THR A 4 2.55 52.89 39.96
C THR A 4 1.64 53.29 38.82
N TYR A 5 1.35 52.38 37.87
CA TYR A 5 0.17 52.43 37.03
C TYR A 5 -0.65 51.15 37.15
N PHE A 6 -1.89 51.38 37.55
CA PHE A 6 -2.94 50.47 37.85
C PHE A 6 -3.41 49.65 36.63
N LEU A 7 -3.71 48.37 36.90
CA LEU A 7 -4.47 47.48 36.04
C LEU A 7 -5.87 48.03 35.75
N ILE A 8 -6.29 47.96 34.47
CA ILE A 8 -7.68 47.87 34.06
C ILE A 8 -7.84 46.55 33.30
N ALA A 9 -8.43 45.56 33.98
CA ALA A 9 -8.87 44.31 33.37
C ALA A 9 -10.17 44.58 32.60
N ALA A 10 -10.10 44.61 31.29
CA ALA A 10 -11.31 44.57 30.44
C ALA A 10 -11.65 43.08 30.19
N LEU A 11 -12.73 42.65 30.85
CA LEU A 11 -13.39 41.37 30.70
C LEU A 11 -14.14 41.38 29.35
N SER A 12 -13.45 40.99 28.24
CA SER A 12 -14.12 40.69 26.99
C SER A 12 -14.46 39.23 26.94
N GLY A 13 -15.68 38.90 27.36
CA GLY A 13 -16.28 37.58 27.21
C GLY A 13 -16.35 37.24 25.70
N VAL A 14 -15.44 36.37 25.26
CA VAL A 14 -15.54 35.71 23.95
C VAL A 14 -16.64 34.67 24.07
N LEU A 15 -17.84 35.02 23.63
CA LEU A 15 -18.89 34.08 23.30
C LEU A 15 -18.34 33.20 22.14
N CYS A 16 -17.76 32.07 22.48
CA CYS A 16 -17.58 30.96 21.52
C CYS A 16 -18.99 30.49 21.17
N VAL A 17 -19.57 31.07 20.14
CA VAL A 17 -20.66 30.46 19.41
C VAL A 17 -20.09 29.19 18.80
N ASN A 18 -20.32 28.06 19.46
CA ASN A 18 -20.20 26.74 18.84
C ASN A 18 -21.21 26.74 17.67
N ALA A 19 -20.77 27.15 16.51
CA ALA A 19 -21.45 26.83 15.27
C ALA A 19 -21.39 25.30 15.18
N VAL A 20 -22.43 24.63 15.66
CA VAL A 20 -22.73 23.25 15.28
C VAL A 20 -22.95 23.36 13.77
N CYS A 21 -21.88 23.14 13.01
CA CYS A 21 -21.93 22.95 11.59
C CYS A 21 -22.80 21.71 11.39
N SER A 22 -24.09 21.91 11.15
CA SER A 22 -24.97 20.86 10.67
C SER A 22 -24.32 20.40 9.36
N GLN A 23 -23.55 19.30 9.43
CA GLN A 23 -23.01 18.66 8.23
C GLN A 23 -24.22 18.22 7.42
N SER A 24 -24.57 19.00 6.41
CA SER A 24 -25.57 18.61 5.43
C SER A 24 -25.08 17.32 4.79
N VAL A 25 -25.87 16.26 4.94
CA VAL A 25 -25.61 14.97 4.28
C VAL A 25 -25.57 15.23 2.79
N GLU A 26 -24.36 15.16 2.20
CA GLU A 26 -24.16 15.38 0.76
C GLU A 26 -24.27 14.02 0.05
N LYS A 27 -25.27 13.87 -0.81
CA LYS A 27 -25.38 12.69 -1.68
C LYS A 27 -24.59 12.93 -2.95
N LYS A 28 -23.68 12.00 -3.27
CA LYS A 28 -22.86 12.04 -4.49
C LYS A 28 -23.07 10.77 -5.31
N LYS A 29 -23.58 10.97 -6.52
CA LYS A 29 -23.63 9.90 -7.52
C LYS A 29 -22.27 9.84 -8.22
N LEU A 30 -21.55 8.72 -8.06
CA LEU A 30 -20.19 8.56 -8.55
C LEU A 30 -20.07 7.30 -9.41
N THR A 31 -19.36 7.43 -10.55
CA THR A 31 -18.92 6.30 -11.36
C THR A 31 -17.59 5.74 -10.85
N ILE A 32 -17.23 4.52 -11.24
CA ILE A 32 -15.94 3.89 -10.87
C ILE A 32 -14.75 4.76 -11.31
N GLY A 33 -14.81 5.33 -12.53
CA GLY A 33 -13.76 6.21 -13.04
C GLY A 33 -13.54 7.45 -12.18
N GLN A 34 -14.63 8.13 -11.79
CA GLN A 34 -14.56 9.31 -10.91
C GLN A 34 -13.99 8.96 -9.52
N MET A 35 -14.31 7.78 -9.00
CA MET A 35 -13.73 7.32 -7.73
C MET A 35 -12.23 7.04 -7.84
N PHE A 36 -11.75 6.51 -8.96
CA PHE A 36 -10.32 6.36 -9.19
C PHE A 36 -9.58 7.70 -9.20
N GLU A 37 -10.15 8.72 -9.85
CA GLU A 37 -9.56 10.06 -9.86
C GLU A 37 -9.53 10.70 -8.46
N LEU A 38 -10.61 10.56 -7.68
CA LEU A 38 -10.65 11.05 -6.30
C LEU A 38 -9.62 10.34 -5.42
N ALA A 39 -9.50 9.03 -5.53
CA ALA A 39 -8.50 8.26 -4.78
C ALA A 39 -7.07 8.66 -5.18
N GLU A 40 -6.79 8.87 -6.46
CA GLU A 40 -5.48 9.31 -6.96
C GLU A 40 -5.05 10.65 -6.34
N GLN A 41 -6.01 11.54 -6.10
CA GLN A 41 -5.77 12.86 -5.52
C GLN A 41 -5.71 12.84 -4.00
N ASN A 42 -6.54 12.03 -3.34
CA ASN A 42 -6.81 12.18 -1.91
C ASN A 42 -6.33 11.03 -1.05
N ASN A 43 -6.23 9.80 -1.58
CA ASN A 43 -5.90 8.63 -0.79
C ASN A 43 -4.52 8.74 -0.11
N SER A 44 -4.49 8.51 1.19
CA SER A 44 -3.26 8.65 2.00
C SER A 44 -2.18 7.64 1.63
N SER A 45 -2.57 6.39 1.29
CA SER A 45 -1.62 5.36 0.87
C SER A 45 -0.97 5.71 -0.47
N ILE A 46 -1.75 6.16 -1.46
CA ILE A 46 -1.21 6.62 -2.75
C ILE A 46 -0.27 7.82 -2.56
N LYS A 47 -0.64 8.77 -1.70
CA LYS A 47 0.23 9.92 -1.36
C LYS A 47 1.54 9.47 -0.71
N ALA A 48 1.48 8.53 0.22
CA ALA A 48 2.67 7.98 0.89
C ALA A 48 3.61 7.30 -0.11
N HIS A 49 3.09 6.42 -0.99
CA HIS A 49 3.90 5.77 -2.01
C HIS A 49 4.48 6.75 -3.04
N ARG A 50 3.75 7.83 -3.37
CA ARG A 50 4.27 8.91 -4.23
C ARG A 50 5.44 9.67 -3.56
N LEU A 51 5.38 9.90 -2.25
CA LEU A 51 6.51 10.48 -1.49
C LEU A 51 7.70 9.52 -1.44
N GLN A 52 7.46 8.24 -1.20
CA GLN A 52 8.50 7.19 -1.22
C GLN A 52 9.18 7.10 -2.60
N GLN A 53 8.42 7.21 -3.68
CA GLN A 53 8.96 7.28 -5.04
C GLN A 53 9.87 8.51 -5.22
N LYS A 54 9.43 9.69 -4.76
CA LYS A 54 10.26 10.92 -4.81
C LYS A 54 11.54 10.76 -3.98
N GLN A 55 11.45 10.13 -2.81
CA GLN A 55 12.61 9.83 -1.96
C GLN A 55 13.58 8.91 -2.69
N ALA A 56 13.12 7.82 -3.30
CA ALA A 56 13.97 6.89 -4.03
C ALA A 56 14.70 7.56 -5.21
N TYR A 57 14.05 8.46 -5.93
CA TYR A 57 14.71 9.28 -6.95
C TYR A 57 15.77 10.22 -6.38
N GLN A 58 15.56 10.75 -5.17
CA GLN A 58 16.55 11.57 -4.51
C GLN A 58 17.76 10.75 -4.04
N GLU A 59 17.54 9.50 -3.61
CA GLU A 59 18.61 8.56 -3.26
C GLU A 59 19.50 8.21 -4.46
N VAL A 60 18.94 8.21 -5.69
CA VAL A 60 19.78 8.10 -6.91
C VAL A 60 20.74 9.29 -7.04
N LYS A 61 20.27 10.51 -6.75
CA LYS A 61 21.14 11.69 -6.77
C LYS A 61 22.21 11.62 -5.67
N VAL A 62 21.83 11.13 -4.48
CA VAL A 62 22.81 10.89 -3.39
C VAL A 62 23.85 9.85 -3.82
N ALA A 63 23.45 8.76 -4.47
CA ALA A 63 24.40 7.78 -4.98
C ALA A 63 25.38 8.39 -6.02
N LYS A 64 24.90 9.32 -6.85
CA LYS A 64 25.72 10.06 -7.83
C LYS A 64 26.75 11.00 -7.16
N ASN A 65 26.55 11.39 -5.90
CA ASN A 65 27.56 12.16 -5.17
C ASN A 65 28.88 11.37 -5.01
N GLY A 66 28.86 10.04 -5.13
CA GLY A 66 30.07 9.23 -5.20
C GLY A 66 31.01 9.54 -6.38
N TYR A 67 30.55 10.33 -7.34
CA TYR A 67 31.38 10.88 -8.43
C TYR A 67 32.00 12.26 -8.10
N LEU A 68 31.59 12.89 -7.01
CA LEU A 68 32.08 14.20 -6.59
C LEU A 68 33.28 14.03 -5.66
N PRO A 69 34.19 15.04 -5.60
CA PRO A 69 35.26 15.04 -4.64
C PRO A 69 34.75 15.15 -3.20
N SER A 70 35.42 14.47 -2.28
CA SER A 70 35.26 14.70 -0.83
C SER A 70 36.21 15.78 -0.39
N ILE A 71 35.72 16.73 0.41
CA ILE A 71 36.50 17.83 0.99
C ILE A 71 36.30 17.77 2.49
N ASN A 72 37.37 17.53 3.23
CA ASN A 72 37.39 17.45 4.67
C ASN A 72 38.29 18.55 5.24
N ALA A 73 37.81 19.31 6.22
CA ALA A 73 38.61 20.25 7.00
C ALA A 73 38.59 19.79 8.46
N SER A 74 39.73 19.67 9.07
CA SER A 74 39.88 19.34 10.48
C SER A 74 40.77 20.33 11.20
N LEU A 75 40.41 20.64 12.43
CA LEU A 75 41.19 21.50 13.35
C LEU A 75 41.24 20.78 14.69
N SER A 76 42.44 20.56 15.19
CA SER A 76 42.66 20.00 16.51
C SER A 76 43.72 20.81 17.28
N PHE A 77 43.50 20.90 18.58
CA PHE A 77 44.45 21.44 19.54
C PHE A 77 44.80 20.31 20.52
N SER A 78 46.09 20.24 20.90
CA SER A 78 46.54 19.24 21.85
C SER A 78 47.37 19.89 22.94
N TYR A 79 47.33 19.31 24.13
CA TYR A 79 48.33 19.53 25.15
C TYR A 79 49.35 18.41 25.02
N ASN A 80 50.61 18.78 24.83
CA ASN A 80 51.72 17.86 24.69
C ASN A 80 52.46 17.78 26.03
N GLY A 81 52.73 16.58 26.49
CA GLY A 81 53.69 16.38 27.58
C GLY A 81 55.10 16.25 27.05
N ASP A 82 56.07 16.43 27.92
CA ASP A 82 57.48 16.21 27.59
C ASP A 82 57.75 14.81 27.05
N GLY A 83 58.57 14.70 26.03
CA GLY A 83 59.01 13.43 25.50
C GLY A 83 60.16 12.83 26.34
N MET A 84 60.38 11.54 26.24
CA MET A 84 61.51 10.84 26.81
C MET A 84 62.20 10.03 25.72
N ILE A 85 63.46 10.28 25.51
CA ILE A 85 64.30 9.51 24.59
C ILE A 85 65.07 8.50 25.41
N ILE A 86 64.95 7.23 25.05
CA ILE A 86 65.58 6.09 25.74
C ILE A 86 66.51 5.40 24.75
N ASP A 87 67.71 5.08 25.20
CA ASP A 87 68.64 4.29 24.40
C ASP A 87 68.05 2.91 24.04
N ARG A 88 68.45 2.34 22.90
CA ARG A 88 67.91 1.03 22.44
C ARG A 88 68.24 -0.14 23.39
N ASP A 89 69.27 0.02 24.21
CA ASP A 89 69.66 -0.93 25.25
C ASP A 89 69.02 -0.66 26.62
N PHE A 90 68.15 0.39 26.70
CA PHE A 90 67.51 0.88 27.91
C PHE A 90 68.48 1.36 28.99
N GLY A 91 69.76 1.59 28.66
CA GLY A 91 70.80 1.96 29.62
C GLY A 91 70.74 3.37 30.10
N SER A 92 70.29 4.32 29.27
CA SER A 92 70.12 5.71 29.62
C SER A 92 68.87 6.37 29.01
N TYR A 93 68.40 7.44 29.56
CA TYR A 93 67.32 8.27 29.00
C TYR A 93 67.60 9.75 29.23
N PHE A 94 67.02 10.59 28.36
CA PHE A 94 67.00 12.03 28.58
C PHE A 94 65.66 12.62 28.21
N LYS A 95 65.30 13.71 28.87
CA LYS A 95 64.05 14.42 28.64
C LYS A 95 64.10 15.20 27.34
N ALA A 96 63.12 15.05 26.47
CA ALA A 96 62.95 15.86 25.27
C ALA A 96 61.86 16.92 25.54
N GLU A 97 62.21 18.14 25.67
CA GLU A 97 61.26 19.24 25.88
C GLU A 97 60.45 19.45 24.60
N ILE A 98 59.11 19.38 24.73
CA ILE A 98 58.15 19.61 23.66
C ILE A 98 57.25 20.77 24.09
N PRO A 99 57.00 21.79 23.23
CA PRO A 99 56.05 22.85 23.56
C PRO A 99 54.68 22.29 23.95
N ASP A 100 54.17 22.78 25.10
CA ASP A 100 52.94 22.26 25.71
C ASP A 100 51.70 22.35 24.82
N PHE A 101 51.65 23.36 23.95
CA PHE A 101 50.50 23.60 23.12
C PHE A 101 50.73 23.16 21.66
N GLY A 102 49.90 22.26 21.18
CA GLY A 102 49.91 21.77 19.80
C GLY A 102 48.65 22.17 19.02
N ASN A 103 48.82 22.45 17.75
CA ASN A 103 47.76 22.71 16.81
C ASN A 103 47.97 21.91 15.51
N ASN A 104 46.86 21.44 14.93
CA ASN A 104 46.85 20.83 13.61
C ASN A 104 45.60 21.27 12.85
N PHE A 105 45.80 21.98 11.76
CA PHE A 105 44.77 22.27 10.78
C PHE A 105 45.07 21.49 9.50
N ALA A 106 44.12 20.64 9.05
CA ALA A 106 44.24 19.87 7.82
C ALA A 106 43.06 20.14 6.88
N LEU A 107 43.36 20.45 5.65
CA LEU A 107 42.40 20.51 4.55
C LEU A 107 42.73 19.41 3.56
N GLU A 108 41.81 18.47 3.39
CA GLU A 108 41.98 17.32 2.52
C GLU A 108 40.93 17.31 1.42
N VAL A 109 41.36 17.17 0.18
CA VAL A 109 40.51 16.96 -0.99
C VAL A 109 40.84 15.60 -1.59
N SER A 110 39.85 14.75 -1.80
CA SER A 110 40.06 13.45 -2.41
C SER A 110 38.99 13.17 -3.48
N GLN A 111 39.42 12.74 -4.65
CA GLN A 111 38.55 12.36 -5.79
C GLN A 111 38.87 10.96 -6.23
N ILE A 112 37.88 10.04 -6.12
CA ILE A 112 38.00 8.70 -6.68
C ILE A 112 37.87 8.79 -8.21
N VAL A 113 38.94 8.43 -8.92
CA VAL A 113 38.94 8.36 -10.40
C VAL A 113 38.55 6.97 -10.91
N TYR A 114 38.97 5.95 -10.17
CA TYR A 114 38.68 4.57 -10.51
C TYR A 114 38.45 3.74 -9.22
N SER A 115 37.37 2.99 -9.20
CA SER A 115 36.98 2.12 -8.08
C SER A 115 36.61 0.70 -8.52
N GLY A 116 37.18 0.22 -9.61
CA GLY A 116 36.80 -1.08 -10.16
C GLY A 116 35.35 -1.15 -10.66
N GLY A 117 34.69 -0.01 -10.89
CA GLY A 117 33.29 0.06 -11.25
C GLY A 117 32.31 0.10 -10.04
N ALA A 118 32.83 0.18 -8.79
CA ALA A 118 31.97 0.21 -7.59
C ALA A 118 31.00 1.40 -7.60
N THR A 119 31.47 2.61 -7.93
CA THR A 119 30.64 3.81 -7.96
C THR A 119 29.52 3.69 -8.98
N SER A 120 29.82 3.26 -10.20
CA SER A 120 28.80 3.06 -11.24
C SER A 120 27.81 1.93 -10.89
N ALA A 121 28.26 0.84 -10.27
CA ALA A 121 27.41 -0.24 -9.81
C ALA A 121 26.46 0.21 -8.68
N ASN A 122 26.95 1.05 -7.75
CA ASN A 122 26.12 1.64 -6.69
C ASN A 122 25.06 2.60 -7.26
N VAL A 123 25.42 3.45 -8.20
CA VAL A 123 24.45 4.33 -8.88
C VAL A 123 23.40 3.49 -9.59
N ARG A 124 23.81 2.47 -10.35
CA ARG A 124 22.88 1.60 -11.06
C ARG A 124 21.98 0.82 -10.09
N LEU A 125 22.51 0.38 -8.96
CA LEU A 125 21.72 -0.28 -7.90
C LEU A 125 20.65 0.66 -7.33
N SER A 126 21.00 1.93 -7.09
CA SER A 126 20.04 2.95 -6.64
C SER A 126 18.97 3.24 -7.70
N GLU A 127 19.33 3.30 -8.98
CA GLU A 127 18.36 3.46 -10.09
C GLU A 127 17.38 2.29 -10.16
N LEU A 128 17.84 1.06 -10.03
CA LEU A 128 16.98 -0.14 -10.01
C LEU A 128 16.08 -0.18 -8.79
N LYS A 129 16.58 0.25 -7.62
CA LYS A 129 15.74 0.40 -6.41
C LYS A 129 14.65 1.45 -6.60
N ALA A 130 14.97 2.60 -7.21
CA ALA A 130 13.98 3.62 -7.53
C ALA A 130 12.93 3.10 -8.54
N GLN A 131 13.35 2.31 -9.51
CA GLN A 131 12.43 1.64 -10.43
C GLN A 131 11.51 0.66 -9.69
N MET A 132 12.03 -0.17 -8.75
CA MET A 132 11.20 -1.03 -7.90
C MET A 132 10.18 -0.24 -7.09
N THR A 133 10.61 0.83 -6.43
CA THR A 133 9.71 1.70 -5.66
C THR A 133 8.60 2.31 -6.53
N SER A 134 8.91 2.59 -7.81
CA SER A 134 7.89 3.05 -8.77
C SER A 134 6.89 1.95 -9.14
N LEU A 135 7.35 0.71 -9.27
CA LEU A 135 6.47 -0.44 -9.50
C LEU A 135 5.63 -0.78 -8.26
N ASP A 136 6.21 -0.67 -7.05
CA ASP A 136 5.47 -0.85 -5.79
C ASP A 136 4.36 0.22 -5.64
N ALA A 137 4.65 1.48 -6.03
CA ALA A 137 3.64 2.53 -6.04
C ALA A 137 2.50 2.24 -7.04
N GLU A 138 2.82 1.67 -8.21
CA GLU A 138 1.81 1.26 -9.18
C GLU A 138 1.00 0.05 -8.70
N LEU A 139 1.65 -0.93 -8.04
CA LEU A 139 0.96 -2.05 -7.40
C LEU A 139 -0.05 -1.56 -6.35
N ASN A 140 0.39 -0.67 -5.45
CA ASN A 140 -0.51 -0.07 -4.45
C ASN A 140 -1.68 0.67 -5.11
N ARG A 141 -1.45 1.38 -6.22
CA ARG A 141 -2.52 2.03 -6.97
C ARG A 141 -3.56 1.03 -7.49
N GLN A 142 -3.12 -0.10 -8.07
CA GLN A 142 -4.01 -1.16 -8.53
C GLN A 142 -4.77 -1.83 -7.38
N GLU A 143 -4.11 -2.04 -6.23
CA GLU A 143 -4.76 -2.57 -5.02
C GLU A 143 -5.87 -1.63 -4.51
N ILE A 144 -5.61 -0.33 -4.46
CA ILE A 144 -6.61 0.67 -4.05
C ILE A 144 -7.77 0.72 -5.06
N ARG A 145 -7.50 0.66 -6.37
CA ARG A 145 -8.55 0.58 -7.39
C ARG A 145 -9.42 -0.67 -7.22
N PHE A 146 -8.80 -1.82 -6.99
CA PHE A 146 -9.53 -3.06 -6.77
C PHE A 146 -10.34 -3.03 -5.47
N LEU A 147 -9.81 -2.44 -4.40
CA LEU A 147 -10.54 -2.20 -3.15
C LEU A 147 -11.77 -1.30 -3.37
N ILE A 148 -11.63 -0.22 -4.14
CA ILE A 148 -12.72 0.68 -4.49
C ILE A 148 -13.81 -0.09 -5.26
N ILE A 149 -13.43 -0.90 -6.24
CA ILE A 149 -14.39 -1.73 -7.00
C ILE A 149 -15.11 -2.69 -6.07
N GLY A 150 -14.39 -3.39 -5.17
CA GLY A 150 -14.98 -4.31 -4.21
C GLY A 150 -16.04 -3.63 -3.33
N ASN A 151 -15.70 -2.51 -2.72
CA ASN A 151 -16.61 -1.75 -1.88
C ASN A 151 -17.79 -1.15 -2.68
N TYR A 152 -17.54 -0.68 -3.89
CA TYR A 152 -18.58 -0.16 -4.77
C TYR A 152 -19.60 -1.22 -5.17
N LEU A 153 -19.14 -2.40 -5.58
CA LEU A 153 -20.02 -3.51 -5.94
C LEU A 153 -20.78 -4.04 -4.72
N GLU A 154 -20.14 -4.03 -3.54
CA GLU A 154 -20.81 -4.37 -2.27
C GLU A 154 -21.92 -3.36 -1.95
N LEU A 155 -21.68 -2.05 -2.16
CA LEU A 155 -22.69 -1.02 -1.99
C LEU A 155 -23.86 -1.22 -2.95
N CYS A 156 -23.60 -1.52 -4.23
CA CYS A 156 -24.62 -1.87 -5.22
C CYS A 156 -25.45 -3.09 -4.79
N LYS A 157 -24.78 -4.12 -4.26
CA LYS A 157 -25.44 -5.32 -3.76
C LYS A 157 -26.40 -5.00 -2.61
N LEU A 158 -25.88 -4.28 -1.59
CA LEU A 158 -26.67 -3.90 -0.42
C LEU A 158 -27.88 -3.04 -0.78
N GLU A 159 -27.75 -2.10 -1.73
CA GLU A 159 -28.89 -1.31 -2.20
C GLU A 159 -29.97 -2.14 -2.88
N ASN A 160 -29.60 -3.11 -3.71
CA ASN A 160 -30.55 -3.99 -4.35
C ASN A 160 -31.20 -4.96 -3.35
N GLN A 161 -30.45 -5.48 -2.38
CA GLN A 161 -31.00 -6.30 -1.30
C GLN A 161 -31.99 -5.52 -0.43
N LEU A 162 -31.71 -4.25 -0.10
CA LEU A 162 -32.63 -3.38 0.62
C LEU A 162 -33.96 -3.22 -0.12
N LYS A 163 -33.95 -3.06 -1.45
CA LYS A 163 -35.17 -3.00 -2.27
C LYS A 163 -35.99 -4.30 -2.18
N VAL A 164 -35.31 -5.47 -2.15
CA VAL A 164 -35.96 -6.76 -1.95
C VAL A 164 -36.64 -6.80 -0.58
N PHE A 165 -35.95 -6.41 0.50
CA PHE A 165 -36.54 -6.36 1.84
C PHE A 165 -37.70 -5.36 1.93
N ASP A 166 -37.57 -4.15 1.36
CA ASP A 166 -38.66 -3.16 1.34
C ASP A 166 -39.92 -3.71 0.70
N THR A 167 -39.79 -4.39 -0.45
CA THR A 167 -40.92 -5.01 -1.16
C THR A 167 -41.56 -6.10 -0.32
N ASN A 168 -40.76 -7.00 0.26
CA ASN A 168 -41.28 -8.13 1.04
C ASN A 168 -41.87 -7.71 2.40
N ILE A 169 -41.30 -6.68 3.06
CA ILE A 169 -41.89 -6.09 4.27
C ILE A 169 -43.26 -5.50 3.96
N ALA A 170 -43.40 -4.72 2.89
CA ALA A 170 -44.68 -4.12 2.49
C ALA A 170 -45.72 -5.21 2.13
N GLN A 171 -45.28 -6.32 1.49
CA GLN A 171 -46.16 -7.45 1.18
C GLN A 171 -46.60 -8.17 2.46
N THR A 172 -45.68 -8.44 3.38
CA THR A 172 -45.94 -9.09 4.66
C THR A 172 -46.92 -8.27 5.52
N GLU A 173 -46.75 -6.94 5.57
CA GLU A 173 -47.66 -6.03 6.29
C GLU A 173 -49.07 -6.04 5.71
N ARG A 174 -49.23 -6.16 4.38
CA ARG A 174 -50.56 -6.33 3.73
C ARG A 174 -51.22 -7.63 4.13
N ILE A 175 -50.48 -8.74 4.08
CA ILE A 175 -51.01 -10.07 4.44
C ILE A 175 -51.39 -10.10 5.93
N LEU A 176 -50.62 -9.50 6.82
CA LEU A 176 -50.97 -9.39 8.24
C LEU A 176 -52.27 -8.61 8.45
N LYS A 177 -52.45 -7.51 7.71
CA LYS A 177 -53.72 -6.78 7.76
C LYS A 177 -54.90 -7.62 7.36
N ASP A 178 -54.78 -8.39 6.29
CA ASP A 178 -55.84 -9.31 5.84
C ASP A 178 -56.07 -10.43 6.85
N MET A 179 -55.03 -10.98 7.49
CA MET A 179 -55.14 -11.96 8.57
C MET A 179 -55.89 -11.42 9.79
N HIS A 180 -55.64 -10.20 10.21
CA HIS A 180 -56.35 -9.57 11.31
C HIS A 180 -57.86 -9.40 10.99
N VAL A 181 -58.22 -9.04 9.75
CA VAL A 181 -59.63 -8.96 9.32
C VAL A 181 -60.29 -10.31 9.39
N ARG A 182 -59.65 -11.37 8.88
CA ARG A 182 -60.16 -12.75 8.90
C ARG A 182 -60.27 -13.29 10.34
N HIS A 183 -59.32 -12.98 11.22
CA HIS A 183 -59.41 -13.37 12.62
C HIS A 183 -60.60 -12.73 13.32
N ASN A 184 -60.87 -11.45 13.08
CA ASN A 184 -62.05 -10.76 13.62
C ASN A 184 -63.38 -11.36 13.10
N GLN A 185 -63.34 -12.01 11.93
CA GLN A 185 -64.46 -12.75 11.36
C GLN A 185 -64.53 -14.21 11.83
N GLY A 186 -63.57 -14.66 12.65
CA GLY A 186 -63.48 -16.03 13.17
C GLY A 186 -62.94 -17.07 12.18
N THR A 187 -62.37 -16.64 11.04
CA THR A 187 -61.88 -17.52 9.97
C THR A 187 -60.36 -17.70 9.96
N ALA A 188 -59.59 -17.03 10.83
CA ALA A 188 -58.18 -17.24 11.00
C ALA A 188 -57.78 -17.40 12.47
N LEU A 189 -56.75 -18.20 12.74
CA LEU A 189 -56.23 -18.43 14.09
C LEU A 189 -55.31 -17.30 14.52
N HIS A 190 -55.35 -16.94 15.80
CA HIS A 190 -54.41 -15.95 16.36
C HIS A 190 -52.93 -16.40 16.23
N ASN A 191 -52.69 -17.71 16.35
CA ASN A 191 -51.35 -18.27 16.16
C ASN A 191 -50.78 -18.03 14.74
N ASP A 192 -51.58 -17.93 13.72
CA ASP A 192 -51.15 -17.64 12.34
C ASP A 192 -50.69 -16.22 12.22
N ILE A 193 -51.37 -15.26 12.86
CA ILE A 193 -50.96 -13.86 12.96
C ILE A 193 -49.61 -13.76 13.68
N THR A 194 -49.48 -14.41 14.86
CA THR A 194 -48.23 -14.38 15.64
C THR A 194 -47.04 -14.90 14.82
N ARG A 195 -47.19 -15.98 14.06
CA ARG A 195 -46.13 -16.53 13.20
C ARG A 195 -45.74 -15.58 12.09
N TYR A 196 -46.71 -14.89 11.49
CA TYR A 196 -46.44 -13.94 10.41
C TYR A 196 -45.86 -12.61 10.94
N GLU A 197 -46.24 -12.21 12.15
CA GLU A 197 -45.58 -11.09 12.86
C GLU A 197 -44.12 -11.38 13.17
N LEU A 198 -43.76 -12.62 13.55
CA LEU A 198 -42.37 -13.03 13.74
C LEU A 198 -41.57 -12.87 12.43
N LEU A 199 -42.12 -13.35 11.30
CA LEU A 199 -41.52 -13.16 9.99
C LEU A 199 -41.29 -11.67 9.69
N LEU A 200 -42.27 -10.81 9.97
CA LEU A 200 -42.12 -9.36 9.78
C LEU A 200 -41.00 -8.75 10.64
N GLN A 201 -40.88 -9.19 11.89
CA GLN A 201 -39.77 -8.72 12.75
C GLN A 201 -38.41 -9.17 12.23
N ASP A 202 -38.28 -10.41 11.75
CA ASP A 202 -37.05 -10.93 11.17
C ASP A 202 -36.65 -10.17 9.89
N LEU A 203 -37.62 -9.83 9.04
CA LEU A 203 -37.38 -9.02 7.84
C LEU A 203 -36.94 -7.60 8.20
N LYS A 204 -37.58 -6.96 9.20
CA LYS A 204 -37.19 -5.61 9.69
C LYS A 204 -35.81 -5.62 10.33
N TYR A 205 -35.47 -6.64 11.10
CA TYR A 205 -34.13 -6.80 11.66
C TYR A 205 -33.08 -6.98 10.58
N SER A 206 -33.34 -7.86 9.59
CA SER A 206 -32.44 -8.08 8.46
C SER A 206 -32.23 -6.81 7.63
N LYS A 207 -33.29 -6.03 7.38
CA LYS A 207 -33.20 -4.71 6.73
C LYS A 207 -32.31 -3.76 7.52
N THR A 208 -32.47 -3.68 8.85
CA THR A 208 -31.64 -2.83 9.73
C THR A 208 -30.17 -3.24 9.64
N THR A 209 -29.87 -4.53 9.65
CA THR A 209 -28.53 -5.07 9.50
C THR A 209 -27.91 -4.66 8.16
N LEU A 210 -28.66 -4.75 7.06
CA LEU A 210 -28.17 -4.30 5.74
C LEU A 210 -27.95 -2.79 5.69
N GLN A 211 -28.80 -1.99 6.32
CA GLN A 211 -28.61 -0.53 6.42
C GLN A 211 -27.31 -0.19 7.18
N ASN A 212 -27.05 -0.86 8.28
CA ASN A 212 -25.79 -0.70 9.03
C ASN A 212 -24.58 -1.12 8.19
N ASN A 213 -24.64 -2.25 7.51
CA ASN A 213 -23.59 -2.70 6.60
C ASN A 213 -23.36 -1.70 5.45
N LYS A 214 -24.44 -1.16 4.87
CA LYS A 214 -24.35 -0.10 3.86
C LYS A 214 -23.61 1.13 4.40
N GLN A 215 -23.89 1.54 5.62
CA GLN A 215 -23.20 2.67 6.24
C GLN A 215 -21.70 2.37 6.48
N ILE A 216 -21.37 1.16 6.94
CA ILE A 216 -19.97 0.73 7.12
C ILE A 216 -19.21 0.77 5.79
N ILE A 217 -19.77 0.19 4.73
CA ILE A 217 -19.14 0.19 3.40
C ILE A 217 -19.02 1.60 2.84
N ASN A 218 -20.05 2.45 3.02
CA ASN A 218 -19.98 3.86 2.63
C ASN A 218 -18.84 4.58 3.35
N ASN A 219 -18.67 4.38 4.66
CA ASN A 219 -17.58 4.99 5.44
C ASN A 219 -16.20 4.50 4.98
N GLN A 220 -16.06 3.21 4.67
CA GLN A 220 -14.82 2.68 4.09
C GLN A 220 -14.50 3.33 2.74
N LEU A 221 -15.52 3.49 1.90
CA LEU A 221 -15.35 4.09 0.58
C LEU A 221 -15.04 5.58 0.66
N THR A 222 -15.77 6.36 1.47
CA THR A 222 -15.49 7.80 1.70
C THR A 222 -14.08 8.02 2.26
N SER A 223 -13.65 7.20 3.23
CA SER A 223 -12.28 7.23 3.76
C SER A 223 -11.24 6.93 2.67
N THR A 224 -11.48 5.92 1.83
CA THR A 224 -10.58 5.55 0.73
C THR A 224 -10.46 6.67 -0.31
N LEU A 225 -11.56 7.37 -0.58
CA LEU A 225 -11.65 8.48 -1.53
C LEU A 225 -11.21 9.84 -0.93
N GLY A 226 -10.98 9.90 0.38
CA GLY A 226 -10.67 11.14 1.10
C GLY A 226 -11.83 12.15 1.10
N LEU A 227 -13.06 11.65 1.12
CA LEU A 227 -14.28 12.43 1.24
C LEU A 227 -14.70 12.59 2.70
N SER A 228 -15.59 13.55 2.97
CA SER A 228 -16.19 13.73 4.31
C SER A 228 -17.03 12.49 4.70
N GLU A 229 -17.00 12.11 5.98
CA GLU A 229 -17.83 11.02 6.53
C GLU A 229 -19.33 11.28 6.37
N ALA A 230 -19.75 12.54 6.24
CA ALA A 230 -21.14 12.92 6.00
C ALA A 230 -21.58 12.69 4.53
N THR A 231 -20.67 12.27 3.63
CA THR A 231 -21.00 12.01 2.23
C THR A 231 -21.63 10.63 2.07
N ILE A 232 -22.80 10.57 1.44
CA ILE A 232 -23.43 9.31 1.02
C ILE A 232 -23.15 9.11 -0.46
N ILE A 233 -22.48 7.99 -0.79
CA ILE A 233 -22.17 7.60 -2.15
C ILE A 233 -23.34 6.81 -2.73
N GLU A 234 -23.89 7.29 -3.83
CA GLU A 234 -24.86 6.58 -4.63
C GLU A 234 -24.15 5.98 -5.86
N PRO A 235 -24.13 4.66 -6.04
CA PRO A 235 -23.42 4.04 -7.16
C PRO A 235 -24.12 4.32 -8.49
N ASP A 236 -23.35 4.70 -9.52
CA ASP A 236 -23.81 4.84 -10.90
C ASP A 236 -23.22 3.74 -11.78
N THR A 237 -24.00 2.71 -12.05
CA THR A 237 -23.60 1.54 -12.83
C THR A 237 -23.68 1.74 -14.35
N SER A 238 -24.02 2.94 -14.83
CA SER A 238 -24.21 3.23 -16.26
C SER A 238 -22.97 2.99 -17.12
N ASP A 239 -21.76 3.14 -16.54
CA ASP A 239 -20.50 3.01 -17.25
C ASP A 239 -19.92 1.58 -17.25
N ILE A 240 -20.56 0.64 -16.57
CA ILE A 240 -20.04 -0.73 -16.48
C ILE A 240 -20.45 -1.52 -17.73
N LYS A 241 -19.52 -1.63 -18.67
CA LYS A 241 -19.66 -2.49 -19.85
C LYS A 241 -18.84 -3.75 -19.65
N LEU A 242 -19.51 -4.89 -19.58
CA LEU A 242 -18.87 -6.21 -19.62
C LEU A 242 -18.44 -6.50 -21.07
N LEU A 243 -17.20 -6.21 -21.40
CA LEU A 243 -16.62 -6.43 -22.72
C LEU A 243 -15.42 -7.35 -22.57
N SER A 244 -15.60 -8.66 -22.58
CA SER A 244 -14.44 -9.54 -22.74
C SER A 244 -14.84 -10.97 -23.11
N ASP A 245 -14.67 -11.31 -24.41
CA ASP A 245 -14.61 -12.68 -24.92
C ASP A 245 -13.14 -13.16 -25.06
N LYS A 246 -12.22 -12.62 -24.22
CA LYS A 246 -10.82 -13.01 -24.27
C LYS A 246 -10.64 -14.46 -23.82
N SER A 247 -9.85 -15.23 -24.58
CA SER A 247 -9.47 -16.60 -24.19
C SER A 247 -8.51 -16.60 -22.99
N ALA A 248 -8.36 -17.75 -22.33
CA ALA A 248 -7.41 -17.93 -21.24
C ALA A 248 -5.97 -17.57 -21.65
N GLU A 249 -5.60 -17.94 -22.88
CA GLU A 249 -4.27 -17.65 -23.44
C GLU A 249 -4.04 -16.15 -23.65
N GLN A 250 -5.08 -15.42 -24.07
CA GLN A 250 -4.99 -13.96 -24.26
C GLN A 250 -4.79 -13.26 -22.89
N TRP A 251 -5.54 -13.66 -21.86
CA TRP A 251 -5.38 -13.15 -20.50
C TRP A 251 -3.99 -13.44 -19.93
N GLN A 252 -3.48 -14.67 -20.16
CA GLN A 252 -2.13 -15.04 -19.70
C GLN A 252 -1.03 -14.24 -20.40
N LYS A 253 -1.13 -14.04 -21.72
CA LYS A 253 -0.16 -13.21 -22.47
C LYS A 253 -0.16 -11.77 -21.99
N GLU A 254 -1.34 -11.20 -21.76
CA GLU A 254 -1.50 -9.84 -21.25
C GLU A 254 -0.88 -9.70 -19.85
N ALA A 255 -1.11 -10.67 -18.97
CA ALA A 255 -0.54 -10.68 -17.63
C ALA A 255 0.98 -10.78 -17.61
N ILE A 256 1.59 -11.60 -18.46
CA ILE A 256 3.06 -11.69 -18.59
C ILE A 256 3.67 -10.32 -18.92
N LEU A 257 2.99 -9.53 -19.72
CA LEU A 257 3.47 -8.20 -20.12
C LEU A 257 3.16 -7.09 -19.10
N SER A 258 2.01 -7.19 -18.43
CA SER A 258 1.43 -6.08 -17.66
C SER A 258 1.49 -6.26 -16.16
N ALA A 259 1.45 -7.51 -15.65
CA ALA A 259 1.37 -7.77 -14.22
C ALA A 259 2.59 -7.22 -13.46
N ILE A 260 2.32 -6.36 -12.50
CA ILE A 260 3.36 -5.70 -11.69
C ILE A 260 4.24 -6.68 -10.92
N PRO A 261 3.71 -7.77 -10.30
CA PRO A 261 4.57 -8.74 -9.61
C PRO A 261 5.66 -9.36 -10.49
N ILE A 262 5.38 -9.62 -11.78
CA ILE A 262 6.39 -10.14 -12.74
C ILE A 262 7.47 -9.09 -12.99
N LYS A 263 7.08 -7.81 -13.19
CA LYS A 263 8.02 -6.71 -13.37
C LYS A 263 8.91 -6.51 -12.15
N LEU A 264 8.36 -6.64 -10.94
CA LEU A 264 9.11 -6.60 -9.68
C LEU A 264 10.11 -7.75 -9.58
N ALA A 265 9.71 -8.97 -9.93
CA ALA A 265 10.60 -10.13 -9.95
C ALA A 265 11.76 -9.93 -10.94
N ALA A 266 11.49 -9.41 -12.13
CA ALA A 266 12.52 -9.08 -13.13
C ALA A 266 13.50 -8.01 -12.60
N ALA A 267 13.00 -6.96 -11.93
CA ALA A 267 13.83 -5.93 -11.32
C ALA A 267 14.74 -6.51 -10.20
N ARG A 268 14.24 -7.46 -9.41
CA ARG A 268 15.03 -8.16 -8.37
C ARG A 268 16.20 -8.95 -8.97
N ILE A 269 16.04 -9.57 -10.13
CA ILE A 269 17.14 -10.24 -10.83
C ILE A 269 18.22 -9.22 -11.18
N GLN A 270 17.86 -8.09 -11.80
CA GLN A 270 18.80 -7.03 -12.16
C GLN A 270 19.53 -6.45 -10.94
N ILE A 271 18.84 -6.26 -9.82
CA ILE A 271 19.46 -5.82 -8.56
C ILE A 271 20.51 -6.81 -8.08
N ASN A 272 20.24 -8.12 -8.10
CA ASN A 272 21.21 -9.13 -7.69
C ASN A 272 22.39 -9.22 -8.65
N GLU A 273 22.19 -9.00 -9.93
CA GLU A 273 23.27 -8.90 -10.93
C GLU A 273 24.17 -7.67 -10.66
N GLN A 274 23.60 -6.51 -10.30
CA GLN A 274 24.39 -5.34 -9.92
C GLN A 274 25.12 -5.52 -8.59
N LYS A 275 24.50 -6.19 -7.60
CA LYS A 275 25.18 -6.56 -6.34
C LYS A 275 26.41 -7.42 -6.61
N LYS A 276 26.30 -8.42 -7.50
CA LYS A 276 27.46 -9.24 -7.91
C LYS A 276 28.56 -8.39 -8.57
N LYS A 277 28.20 -7.44 -9.45
CA LYS A 277 29.19 -6.52 -10.04
C LYS A 277 29.89 -5.67 -8.97
N LEU A 278 29.11 -5.16 -7.99
CA LEU A 278 29.67 -4.42 -6.84
C LEU A 278 30.63 -5.28 -6.02
N SER A 279 30.25 -6.53 -5.69
CA SER A 279 31.15 -7.46 -4.99
C SER A 279 32.42 -7.77 -5.79
N TYR A 280 32.31 -7.86 -7.11
CA TYR A 280 33.47 -8.08 -7.97
C TYR A 280 34.41 -6.86 -8.00
N SER A 281 33.87 -5.63 -7.93
CA SER A 281 34.66 -4.40 -7.95
C SER A 281 35.65 -4.30 -6.79
N TYR A 282 35.36 -4.93 -5.67
CA TYR A 282 36.28 -4.97 -4.50
C TYR A 282 37.55 -5.77 -4.74
N ARG A 283 37.60 -6.58 -5.82
CA ARG A 283 38.82 -7.28 -6.27
C ARG A 283 39.76 -6.40 -7.08
N LEU A 284 39.32 -5.21 -7.46
CA LEU A 284 40.07 -4.30 -8.33
C LEU A 284 40.69 -3.18 -7.51
N PRO A 285 41.82 -2.62 -7.95
CA PRO A 285 42.45 -1.50 -7.25
C PRO A 285 41.54 -0.26 -7.29
N LYS A 286 41.70 0.60 -6.32
CA LYS A 286 41.13 1.96 -6.29
C LYS A 286 42.21 2.97 -6.63
N VAL A 287 41.88 3.93 -7.49
CA VAL A 287 42.75 5.05 -7.83
C VAL A 287 42.02 6.33 -7.45
N ALA A 288 42.70 7.16 -6.65
CA ALA A 288 42.18 8.45 -6.23
C ALA A 288 43.24 9.53 -6.45
N LEU A 289 42.79 10.70 -6.84
CA LEU A 289 43.56 11.93 -6.73
C LEU A 289 43.38 12.48 -5.32
N PHE A 290 44.42 13.00 -4.73
CA PHE A 290 44.32 13.65 -3.44
C PHE A 290 45.16 14.94 -3.41
N ALA A 291 44.72 15.87 -2.61
CA ALA A 291 45.45 17.07 -2.27
C ALA A 291 45.22 17.39 -0.78
N THR A 292 46.29 17.59 -0.06
CA THR A 292 46.26 17.92 1.37
C THR A 292 47.06 19.17 1.65
N ASN A 293 46.57 20.02 2.55
CA ASN A 293 47.32 21.09 3.12
C ASN A 293 47.25 20.97 4.65
N ASN A 294 48.40 20.77 5.29
CA ASN A 294 48.51 20.62 6.73
C ASN A 294 49.33 21.78 7.33
N LEU A 295 48.75 22.44 8.34
CA LEU A 295 49.41 23.41 9.19
C LEU A 295 49.53 22.79 10.59
N ILE A 296 50.72 22.32 10.94
CA ILE A 296 51.01 21.60 12.19
C ILE A 296 52.01 22.39 13.00
N GLY A 297 51.78 22.51 14.30
CA GLY A 297 52.76 23.07 15.27
C GLY A 297 52.56 22.45 16.66
N PRO A 298 53.61 22.28 17.43
CA PRO A 298 55.04 22.47 17.12
C PRO A 298 55.58 21.41 16.15
N ILE A 299 56.79 21.68 15.59
CA ILE A 299 57.50 20.71 14.76
C ILE A 299 58.23 19.76 15.71
N THR A 300 57.75 18.55 15.88
CA THR A 300 58.27 17.52 16.81
C THR A 300 59.18 16.50 16.14
N MET A 301 59.46 16.64 14.85
CA MET A 301 60.34 15.72 14.11
C MET A 301 61.82 15.98 14.42
N GLU A 302 62.17 17.13 14.96
CA GLU A 302 63.49 17.48 15.41
C GLU A 302 63.56 17.53 16.94
N ILE A 303 64.77 17.28 17.52
CA ILE A 303 65.02 17.33 18.96
C ILE A 303 66.19 18.24 19.23
N PRO A 304 65.97 19.33 19.94
CA PRO A 304 64.73 19.79 20.58
C PRO A 304 63.64 20.18 19.55
N ALA A 305 62.38 20.01 19.93
CA ALA A 305 61.23 20.38 19.11
C ALA A 305 61.24 21.90 18.82
N ILE A 306 60.80 22.25 17.60
CA ILE A 306 60.77 23.65 17.19
C ILE A 306 59.33 24.20 17.42
N ASP A 307 59.28 25.25 18.28
CA ASP A 307 57.98 25.92 18.57
C ASP A 307 57.61 26.88 17.43
N LYS A 308 57.26 26.31 16.29
CA LYS A 308 56.72 26.98 15.07
C LYS A 308 55.72 26.15 14.37
N ASN A 309 54.86 26.81 13.60
CA ASN A 309 53.94 26.15 12.68
C ASN A 309 54.65 25.83 11.36
N PHE A 310 54.44 24.61 10.88
CA PHE A 310 54.86 24.15 9.55
C PHE A 310 53.66 23.96 8.65
N ASN A 311 53.63 24.63 7.51
CA ASN A 311 52.59 24.46 6.49
C ASN A 311 53.17 23.71 5.31
N CYS A 312 52.50 22.60 4.95
CA CYS A 312 52.89 21.75 3.82
C CYS A 312 51.69 21.41 2.95
N PHE A 313 51.83 21.63 1.64
CA PHE A 313 50.89 21.22 0.63
C PHE A 313 51.44 20.00 -0.12
N VAL A 314 50.61 18.95 -0.26
CA VAL A 314 50.94 17.75 -0.98
C VAL A 314 49.77 17.40 -1.91
N ALA A 315 50.06 17.13 -3.18
CA ALA A 315 49.05 16.60 -4.12
C ALA A 315 49.63 15.40 -4.86
N GLY A 316 48.79 14.43 -5.16
CA GLY A 316 49.24 13.20 -5.77
C GLY A 316 48.15 12.27 -6.25
N ILE A 317 48.57 11.11 -6.72
CA ILE A 317 47.72 9.99 -7.11
C ILE A 317 48.00 8.84 -6.15
N GLY A 318 46.95 8.37 -5.48
CA GLY A 318 47.00 7.19 -4.60
C GLY A 318 46.40 6.00 -5.27
N ILE A 319 47.10 4.85 -5.20
CA ILE A 319 46.58 3.55 -5.63
C ILE A 319 46.46 2.67 -4.40
N THR A 320 45.25 2.24 -4.07
CA THR A 320 44.97 1.34 -2.94
C THR A 320 44.48 0.00 -3.45
N TYR A 321 45.10 -1.10 -2.99
CA TYR A 321 44.72 -2.46 -3.32
C TYR A 321 44.70 -3.33 -2.06
N ASN A 322 43.54 -3.93 -1.77
CA ASN A 322 43.37 -4.80 -0.62
C ASN A 322 43.55 -6.28 -1.06
N PHE A 323 44.71 -6.86 -0.80
CA PHE A 323 45.05 -8.23 -1.19
C PHE A 323 44.15 -9.30 -0.55
N ASP A 324 43.61 -9.05 0.65
CA ASP A 324 42.71 -9.96 1.34
C ASP A 324 41.38 -10.16 0.57
N ASN A 325 40.97 -9.19 -0.24
CA ASN A 325 39.80 -9.32 -1.09
C ASN A 325 39.96 -10.41 -2.18
N LEU A 326 41.19 -10.79 -2.54
CA LEU A 326 41.42 -11.86 -3.53
C LEU A 326 40.90 -13.23 -3.02
N TYR A 327 41.13 -13.54 -1.75
CA TYR A 327 40.70 -14.80 -1.19
C TYR A 327 39.37 -14.74 -0.44
N LYS A 328 39.03 -13.60 0.18
CA LYS A 328 37.75 -13.42 0.92
C LYS A 328 36.55 -13.28 -0.02
N SER A 329 36.67 -12.58 -1.13
CA SER A 329 35.54 -12.30 -2.01
C SER A 329 35.00 -13.49 -2.78
N GLY A 330 35.73 -14.62 -2.83
CA GLY A 330 35.27 -15.83 -3.52
C GLY A 330 33.94 -16.36 -2.99
N ARG A 331 33.79 -16.39 -1.65
CA ARG A 331 32.56 -16.84 -0.98
C ARG A 331 31.42 -15.86 -1.21
N GLN A 332 31.69 -14.54 -1.19
CA GLN A 332 30.71 -13.51 -1.47
C GLN A 332 30.18 -13.63 -2.90
N LEU A 333 31.06 -13.78 -3.90
CA LEU A 333 30.66 -13.97 -5.28
C LEU A 333 29.87 -15.26 -5.53
N SER A 334 30.17 -16.33 -4.79
CA SER A 334 29.36 -17.55 -4.81
C SER A 334 27.97 -17.32 -4.22
N SER A 335 27.88 -16.61 -3.11
CA SER A 335 26.61 -16.20 -2.50
C SER A 335 25.78 -15.33 -3.46
N ASP A 336 26.40 -14.34 -4.12
CA ASP A 336 25.73 -13.47 -5.08
C ASP A 336 25.22 -14.26 -6.31
N LYS A 337 25.98 -15.26 -6.80
CA LYS A 337 25.51 -16.18 -7.86
C LYS A 337 24.27 -16.95 -7.44
N LEU A 338 24.26 -17.51 -6.21
CA LEU A 338 23.09 -18.19 -5.68
C LEU A 338 21.91 -17.23 -5.51
N GLY A 339 22.16 -15.98 -5.11
CA GLY A 339 21.16 -14.93 -5.04
C GLY A 339 20.50 -14.63 -6.39
N ILE A 340 21.28 -14.61 -7.49
CA ILE A 340 20.74 -14.46 -8.85
C ILE A 340 19.92 -15.69 -9.24
N MET A 341 20.41 -16.90 -8.98
CA MET A 341 19.69 -18.14 -9.28
C MET A 341 18.36 -18.20 -8.53
N LYS A 342 18.38 -17.84 -7.22
CA LYS A 342 17.17 -17.74 -6.41
C LYS A 342 16.20 -16.74 -7.01
N ALA A 343 16.64 -15.52 -7.37
CA ALA A 343 15.76 -14.49 -7.93
C ALA A 343 15.13 -14.92 -9.26
N ARG A 344 15.83 -15.71 -10.08
CA ARG A 344 15.29 -16.30 -11.30
C ARG A 344 14.22 -17.36 -10.99
N GLN A 345 14.48 -18.22 -9.99
CA GLN A 345 13.48 -19.20 -9.58
C GLN A 345 12.24 -18.53 -8.98
N ASP A 346 12.42 -17.49 -8.15
CA ASP A 346 11.33 -16.68 -7.61
C ASP A 346 10.48 -16.05 -8.75
N MET A 347 11.10 -15.60 -9.85
CA MET A 347 10.39 -15.09 -11.03
C MET A 347 9.54 -16.19 -11.69
N THR A 348 10.12 -17.38 -11.91
CA THR A 348 9.38 -18.53 -12.48
C THR A 348 8.17 -18.88 -11.61
N THR A 349 8.36 -18.96 -10.29
CA THR A 349 7.26 -19.21 -9.33
C THR A 349 6.17 -18.13 -9.44
N THR A 350 6.55 -16.85 -9.53
CA THR A 350 5.60 -15.74 -9.70
C THR A 350 4.80 -15.85 -11.01
N GLU A 351 5.45 -16.24 -12.11
CA GLU A 351 4.77 -16.48 -13.40
C GLU A 351 3.77 -17.64 -13.31
N GLU A 352 4.14 -18.73 -12.65
CA GLU A 352 3.27 -19.88 -12.41
C GLU A 352 2.07 -19.52 -11.52
N GLU A 353 2.29 -18.79 -10.43
CA GLU A 353 1.22 -18.30 -9.53
C GLU A 353 0.23 -17.40 -10.28
N ILE A 354 0.70 -16.46 -11.09
CA ILE A 354 -0.17 -15.59 -11.88
C ILE A 354 -0.95 -16.38 -12.92
N LYS A 355 -0.30 -17.34 -13.58
CA LYS A 355 -0.98 -18.22 -14.55
C LYS A 355 -2.12 -19.00 -13.90
N LEU A 356 -1.88 -19.59 -12.72
CA LEU A 356 -2.89 -20.32 -11.95
C LEU A 356 -4.00 -19.38 -11.46
N ALA A 357 -3.64 -18.17 -10.99
CA ALA A 357 -4.61 -17.19 -10.54
C ALA A 357 -5.54 -16.74 -11.68
N ILE A 358 -5.03 -16.53 -12.89
CA ILE A 358 -5.83 -16.20 -14.07
C ILE A 358 -6.76 -17.36 -14.45
N GLN A 359 -6.24 -18.60 -14.48
CA GLN A 359 -7.07 -19.76 -14.79
C GLN A 359 -8.21 -19.91 -13.78
N SER A 360 -7.92 -19.79 -12.49
CA SER A 360 -8.91 -19.84 -11.41
C SER A 360 -9.93 -18.70 -11.54
N ALA A 361 -9.48 -17.48 -11.80
CA ALA A 361 -10.38 -16.33 -11.94
C ALA A 361 -11.29 -16.45 -13.18
N LEU A 362 -10.76 -16.98 -14.28
CA LEU A 362 -11.54 -17.22 -15.51
C LEU A 362 -12.61 -18.29 -15.29
N ILE A 363 -12.27 -19.42 -14.63
CA ILE A 363 -13.22 -20.46 -14.28
C ILE A 363 -14.34 -19.88 -13.41
N LYS A 364 -13.98 -19.06 -12.38
CA LYS A 364 -14.96 -18.40 -11.51
C LYS A 364 -15.83 -17.38 -12.25
N TYR A 365 -15.27 -16.67 -13.21
CA TYR A 365 -16.02 -15.76 -14.07
C TYR A 365 -17.05 -16.51 -14.92
N GLN A 366 -16.65 -17.60 -15.56
CA GLN A 366 -17.57 -18.45 -16.34
C GLN A 366 -18.63 -19.14 -15.46
N GLU A 367 -18.22 -19.68 -14.30
CA GLU A 367 -19.12 -20.27 -13.30
C GLU A 367 -20.19 -19.26 -12.85
N SER A 368 -19.84 -17.97 -12.72
CA SER A 368 -20.77 -16.93 -12.25
C SER A 368 -21.95 -16.71 -13.22
N TYR A 369 -21.77 -16.91 -14.53
CA TYR A 369 -22.87 -16.86 -15.50
C TYR A 369 -23.82 -18.05 -15.34
N SER A 370 -23.29 -19.27 -15.20
CA SER A 370 -24.10 -20.48 -14.97
C SER A 370 -24.84 -20.38 -13.64
N LEU A 371 -24.18 -19.81 -12.62
CA LEU A 371 -24.82 -19.55 -11.33
C LEU A 371 -25.98 -18.56 -11.46
N LEU A 372 -25.80 -17.44 -12.17
CA LEU A 372 -26.87 -16.47 -12.39
C LEU A 372 -28.09 -17.14 -13.08
N GLN A 373 -27.87 -17.88 -14.16
CA GLN A 373 -28.94 -18.59 -14.87
C GLN A 373 -29.70 -19.56 -13.95
N THR A 374 -28.96 -20.30 -13.10
CA THR A 374 -29.54 -21.21 -12.12
C THR A 374 -30.38 -20.47 -11.08
N LYS A 375 -29.86 -19.34 -10.55
CA LYS A 375 -30.55 -18.53 -9.54
C LYS A 375 -31.78 -17.82 -10.11
N GLU A 376 -31.75 -17.36 -11.36
CA GLU A 376 -32.92 -16.79 -12.05
C GLU A 376 -34.01 -17.84 -12.24
N LYS A 377 -33.66 -19.08 -12.62
CA LYS A 377 -34.63 -20.16 -12.69
C LYS A 377 -35.19 -20.56 -11.32
N SER A 378 -34.33 -20.57 -10.27
CA SER A 378 -34.80 -20.81 -8.91
C SER A 378 -35.77 -19.72 -8.44
N LEU A 379 -35.56 -18.47 -8.78
CA LEU A 379 -36.47 -17.36 -8.46
C LEU A 379 -37.81 -17.51 -9.18
N GLU A 380 -37.80 -17.88 -10.46
CA GLU A 380 -39.03 -18.17 -11.21
C GLU A 380 -39.86 -19.23 -10.50
N LEU A 381 -39.24 -20.38 -10.17
CA LEU A 381 -39.92 -21.50 -9.51
C LEU A 381 -40.40 -21.16 -8.10
N ALA A 382 -39.59 -20.46 -7.31
CA ALA A 382 -39.95 -20.02 -5.96
C ALA A 382 -41.12 -19.01 -5.98
N SER A 383 -41.13 -18.11 -6.98
CA SER A 383 -42.21 -17.14 -7.17
C SER A 383 -43.51 -17.81 -7.58
N GLU A 384 -43.45 -18.80 -8.47
CA GLU A 384 -44.61 -19.60 -8.87
C GLU A 384 -45.19 -20.40 -7.67
N ASN A 385 -44.32 -21.11 -6.93
CA ASN A 385 -44.71 -21.83 -5.72
C ASN A 385 -45.37 -20.91 -4.68
N TYR A 386 -44.75 -19.75 -4.41
CA TYR A 386 -45.30 -18.76 -3.50
C TYR A 386 -46.70 -18.30 -3.92
N ASN A 387 -46.93 -18.02 -5.20
CA ASN A 387 -48.23 -17.57 -5.69
C ASN A 387 -49.29 -18.68 -5.53
N ILE A 388 -48.95 -19.95 -5.86
CA ILE A 388 -49.87 -21.10 -5.70
C ILE A 388 -50.22 -21.26 -4.21
N VAL A 389 -49.24 -21.28 -3.32
CA VAL A 389 -49.45 -21.47 -1.87
C VAL A 389 -50.24 -20.30 -1.28
N TYR A 390 -49.95 -19.07 -1.69
CA TYR A 390 -50.67 -17.87 -1.26
C TYR A 390 -52.14 -17.95 -1.60
N TYR A 391 -52.51 -18.31 -2.85
CA TYR A 391 -53.91 -18.46 -3.25
C TYR A 391 -54.61 -19.65 -2.55
N ARG A 392 -53.89 -20.73 -2.30
CA ARG A 392 -54.44 -21.86 -1.52
C ARG A 392 -54.69 -21.46 -0.06
N TYR A 393 -53.76 -20.76 0.58
CA TYR A 393 -53.94 -20.24 1.93
C TYR A 393 -55.11 -19.22 2.01
N ALA A 394 -55.22 -18.34 1.03
CA ALA A 394 -56.30 -17.38 0.94
C ALA A 394 -57.70 -18.04 0.83
N ASN A 395 -57.76 -19.26 0.34
CA ASN A 395 -58.99 -20.09 0.20
C ASN A 395 -59.09 -21.20 1.26
N ASP A 396 -58.34 -21.14 2.36
CA ASP A 396 -58.28 -22.11 3.47
C ASP A 396 -57.89 -23.56 3.03
N LEU A 397 -57.11 -23.69 1.92
CA LEU A 397 -56.63 -24.94 1.35
C LEU A 397 -55.13 -25.23 1.61
N ALA A 398 -54.44 -24.40 2.37
CA ALA A 398 -53.05 -24.58 2.80
C ALA A 398 -52.85 -24.03 4.22
N LEU A 399 -51.82 -24.55 4.89
CA LEU A 399 -51.48 -24.09 6.22
C LEU A 399 -50.62 -22.79 6.19
N ILE A 400 -50.62 -22.02 7.26
CA ILE A 400 -49.74 -20.85 7.40
C ILE A 400 -48.27 -21.24 7.31
N THR A 401 -47.87 -22.41 7.79
CA THR A 401 -46.53 -22.95 7.68
C THR A 401 -46.07 -23.11 6.24
N ASP A 402 -46.96 -23.54 5.35
CA ASP A 402 -46.68 -23.69 3.93
C ASP A 402 -46.42 -22.31 3.28
N LEU A 403 -47.24 -21.30 3.67
CA LEU A 403 -47.06 -19.92 3.19
C LEU A 403 -45.77 -19.28 3.70
N LEU A 404 -45.41 -19.52 4.99
CA LEU A 404 -44.15 -19.04 5.55
C LEU A 404 -42.94 -19.64 4.84
N ASP A 405 -42.94 -20.95 4.58
CA ASP A 405 -41.87 -21.63 3.86
C ASP A 405 -41.75 -21.12 2.43
N ALA A 406 -42.86 -21.04 1.68
CA ALA A 406 -42.86 -20.49 0.33
C ALA A 406 -42.41 -19.01 0.27
N SER A 407 -42.79 -18.19 1.27
CA SER A 407 -42.33 -16.80 1.40
C SER A 407 -40.83 -16.72 1.63
N SER A 408 -40.28 -17.51 2.54
CA SER A 408 -38.87 -17.55 2.87
C SER A 408 -38.02 -18.01 1.67
N GLN A 409 -38.48 -19.05 0.95
CA GLN A 409 -37.81 -19.54 -0.26
C GLN A 409 -37.80 -18.50 -1.37
N LYS A 410 -38.89 -17.75 -1.58
CA LYS A 410 -38.95 -16.67 -2.57
C LYS A 410 -38.01 -15.54 -2.21
N ILE A 411 -38.00 -15.07 -0.95
CA ILE A 411 -37.10 -14.00 -0.48
C ILE A 411 -35.63 -14.41 -0.65
N ASP A 412 -35.26 -15.62 -0.25
CA ASP A 412 -33.92 -16.13 -0.46
C ASP A 412 -33.53 -16.16 -1.95
N ALA A 413 -34.39 -16.64 -2.81
CA ALA A 413 -34.15 -16.68 -4.24
C ALA A 413 -33.96 -15.28 -4.85
N GLU A 414 -34.77 -14.28 -4.43
CA GLU A 414 -34.57 -12.86 -4.83
C GLU A 414 -33.22 -12.32 -4.42
N LEU A 415 -32.77 -12.56 -3.18
CA LEU A 415 -31.47 -12.15 -2.67
C LEU A 415 -30.32 -12.84 -3.40
N GLN A 416 -30.47 -14.14 -3.71
CA GLN A 416 -29.44 -14.92 -4.42
C GLN A 416 -29.23 -14.41 -5.87
N VAL A 417 -30.27 -13.97 -6.56
CA VAL A 417 -30.15 -13.37 -7.90
C VAL A 417 -29.35 -12.05 -7.82
N VAL A 418 -29.61 -11.20 -6.82
CA VAL A 418 -28.84 -9.96 -6.60
C VAL A 418 -27.35 -10.28 -6.42
N ILE A 419 -27.04 -11.25 -5.56
CA ILE A 419 -25.65 -11.67 -5.29
C ILE A 419 -24.99 -12.21 -6.56
N ALA A 420 -25.68 -13.07 -7.32
CA ALA A 420 -25.14 -13.68 -8.53
C ALA A 420 -24.80 -12.65 -9.62
N ARG A 421 -25.64 -11.62 -9.80
CA ARG A 421 -25.37 -10.52 -10.75
C ARG A 421 -24.12 -9.73 -10.38
N ILE A 422 -23.95 -9.41 -9.11
CA ILE A 422 -22.77 -8.67 -8.63
C ILE A 422 -21.50 -9.52 -8.73
N ASN A 423 -21.59 -10.83 -8.51
CA ASN A 423 -20.44 -11.74 -8.62
C ASN A 423 -19.85 -11.79 -10.04
N ILE A 424 -20.66 -11.65 -11.08
CA ILE A 424 -20.16 -11.57 -12.47
C ILE A 424 -19.25 -10.34 -12.61
N LEU A 425 -19.69 -9.16 -12.15
CA LEU A 425 -18.94 -7.93 -12.19
C LEU A 425 -17.65 -8.04 -11.39
N PHE A 426 -17.73 -8.57 -10.17
CA PHE A 426 -16.56 -8.75 -9.31
C PHE A 426 -15.51 -9.66 -9.96
N ASN A 427 -15.91 -10.82 -10.50
CA ASN A 427 -15.00 -11.75 -11.15
C ASN A 427 -14.39 -11.17 -12.43
N TYR A 428 -15.14 -10.36 -13.19
CA TYR A 428 -14.62 -9.61 -14.33
C TYR A 428 -13.50 -8.63 -13.92
N PHE A 429 -13.73 -7.79 -12.92
CA PHE A 429 -12.70 -6.85 -12.45
C PHE A 429 -11.52 -7.55 -11.78
N LYS A 430 -11.75 -8.72 -11.15
CA LYS A 430 -10.67 -9.55 -10.60
C LYS A 430 -9.72 -10.07 -11.68
N LEU A 431 -10.24 -10.44 -12.85
CA LEU A 431 -9.41 -10.81 -14.01
C LEU A 431 -8.52 -9.63 -14.44
N HIS A 432 -9.09 -8.43 -14.54
CA HIS A 432 -8.34 -7.22 -14.86
C HIS A 432 -7.27 -6.89 -13.82
N TYR A 433 -7.57 -7.04 -12.53
CA TYR A 433 -6.62 -6.82 -11.46
C TYR A 433 -5.43 -7.79 -11.54
N ILE A 434 -5.70 -9.09 -11.69
CA ILE A 434 -4.64 -10.13 -11.76
C ILE A 434 -3.79 -9.95 -13.02
N SER A 435 -4.40 -9.58 -14.15
CA SER A 435 -3.67 -9.32 -15.40
C SER A 435 -2.88 -8.01 -15.41
N GLY A 436 -3.08 -7.13 -14.40
CA GLY A 436 -2.41 -5.83 -14.32
C GLY A 436 -2.96 -4.78 -15.30
N THR A 437 -4.22 -4.90 -15.68
CA THR A 437 -4.91 -4.00 -16.64
C THR A 437 -6.03 -3.17 -15.99
N LEU A 438 -6.04 -3.09 -14.65
CA LEU A 438 -7.05 -2.36 -13.89
C LEU A 438 -6.77 -0.85 -13.80
#